data_7919179654720e8636a1ad5d329ce58e
#
_entry.id   7919179654720e8636a1ad5d329ce58e
#
_cell.length_a   1.000
_cell.length_b   1.000
_cell.length_c   1.000
_cell.angle_alpha   90.00
_cell.angle_beta   90.00
_cell.angle_gamma   90.00
#
_symmetry.space_group_name_H-M   'P 1'
#
loop_
_entity.id
_entity.type
_entity.pdbx_description
1 polymer ?
#
loop_
_entity_poly.entity_id
_entity_poly.type
_entity_poly.pdbx_seq_one_letter_code
_entity_poly.pdbx_strand_id
1 'polypeptide(L)'
;MRKVLNKNKLFYFVMISLILVVIIIIGLKFTFEFLVKDDKNVVTKKELDSLELYGYTLDDYDSDLYKEYFNDLKNTLNSKEVNYEDYAKEIVKLFVSDFYTLDNKLTSSDIGGVEFIPSDMVENFKMHAGDTMYNHVKTNIYGDRVQKLPIVKSVEVTNIENITYTYKDKEYSAYKVSTRWEYQEDLGYKNNEIFTLIKDNNKKLYIVVGE
;
A
#
# COMPACT_ATOMS: atom_id res chain seq x y z
N MET A 1 -51.55 -37.38 50.20
CA MET A 1 -52.23 -36.21 49.62
C MET A 1 -51.57 -35.79 48.29
N ARG A 2 -52.17 -36.11 47.16
CA ARG A 2 -51.69 -35.60 45.82
C ARG A 2 -52.20 -34.18 45.66
N LYS A 3 -51.29 -33.18 45.64
CA LYS A 3 -51.65 -31.80 45.26
C LYS A 3 -52.08 -31.78 43.79
N VAL A 4 -53.36 -31.60 43.55
CA VAL A 4 -53.89 -31.36 42.22
C VAL A 4 -53.38 -29.99 41.79
N LEU A 5 -52.42 -29.94 40.85
CA LEU A 5 -51.96 -28.68 40.25
C LEU A 5 -53.13 -28.03 39.52
N ASN A 6 -53.44 -26.78 39.85
CA ASN A 6 -54.52 -26.02 39.18
C ASN A 6 -54.13 -25.89 37.72
N LYS A 7 -55.00 -26.38 36.80
CA LYS A 7 -54.79 -26.40 35.34
C LYS A 7 -54.37 -25.05 34.79
N ASN A 8 -54.88 -23.96 35.35
CA ASN A 8 -54.52 -22.61 34.92
C ASN A 8 -53.07 -22.25 35.28
N LYS A 9 -52.58 -22.69 36.48
CA LYS A 9 -51.16 -22.44 36.88
C LYS A 9 -50.21 -23.25 36.00
N LEU A 10 -50.55 -24.49 35.66
CA LEU A 10 -49.77 -25.32 34.77
C LEU A 10 -49.69 -24.69 33.36
N PHE A 11 -50.81 -24.18 32.85
CA PHE A 11 -50.86 -23.51 31.55
C PHE A 11 -49.97 -22.26 31.51
N TYR A 12 -50.04 -21.40 32.52
CA TYR A 12 -49.16 -20.21 32.61
C TYR A 12 -47.68 -20.61 32.71
N PHE A 13 -47.36 -21.68 33.43
CA PHE A 13 -45.99 -22.15 33.55
C PHE A 13 -45.43 -22.66 32.21
N VAL A 14 -46.22 -23.37 31.44
CA VAL A 14 -45.87 -23.83 30.07
C VAL A 14 -45.72 -22.66 29.13
N MET A 15 -46.62 -21.67 29.17
CA MET A 15 -46.51 -20.47 28.34
C MET A 15 -45.24 -19.64 28.64
N ILE A 16 -44.92 -19.45 29.92
CA ILE A 16 -43.69 -18.72 30.33
C ILE A 16 -42.44 -19.49 29.88
N SER A 17 -42.42 -20.81 30.02
CA SER A 17 -41.34 -21.67 29.54
C SER A 17 -41.11 -21.55 28.02
N LEU A 18 -42.21 -21.54 27.25
CA LEU A 18 -42.17 -21.37 25.79
C LEU A 18 -41.61 -20.01 25.38
N ILE A 19 -42.01 -18.93 26.07
CA ILE A 19 -41.49 -17.57 25.82
C ILE A 19 -39.98 -17.50 26.15
N LEU A 20 -39.53 -18.11 27.26
CA LEU A 20 -38.14 -18.17 27.60
C LEU A 20 -37.30 -18.90 26.54
N VAL A 21 -37.78 -20.02 26.01
CA VAL A 21 -37.11 -20.76 24.94
C VAL A 21 -36.97 -19.90 23.67
N VAL A 22 -38.05 -19.18 23.31
CA VAL A 22 -38.03 -18.27 22.15
C VAL A 22 -37.01 -17.16 22.35
N ILE A 23 -36.92 -16.53 23.54
CA ILE A 23 -35.95 -15.50 23.85
C ILE A 23 -34.51 -16.05 23.78
N ILE A 24 -34.26 -17.26 24.26
CA ILE A 24 -32.94 -17.92 24.18
C ILE A 24 -32.55 -18.17 22.70
N ILE A 25 -33.49 -18.65 21.88
CA ILE A 25 -33.24 -18.90 20.44
C ILE A 25 -32.91 -17.59 19.71
N ILE A 26 -33.66 -16.51 19.99
CA ILE A 26 -33.42 -15.18 19.41
C ILE A 26 -32.06 -14.66 19.88
N GLY A 27 -31.72 -14.77 21.16
CA GLY A 27 -30.45 -14.37 21.74
C GLY A 27 -29.26 -15.14 21.13
N LEU A 28 -29.40 -16.47 20.96
CA LEU A 28 -28.36 -17.29 20.30
C LEU A 28 -28.19 -16.93 18.82
N LYS A 29 -29.29 -16.63 18.11
CA LYS A 29 -29.19 -16.20 16.72
C LYS A 29 -28.48 -14.86 16.59
N PHE A 30 -28.78 -13.90 17.49
CA PHE A 30 -28.14 -12.59 17.51
C PHE A 30 -26.65 -12.67 17.86
N THR A 31 -26.28 -13.51 18.85
CA THR A 31 -24.87 -13.75 19.21
C THR A 31 -24.13 -14.50 18.11
N PHE A 32 -24.76 -15.44 17.43
CA PHE A 32 -24.17 -16.17 16.30
C PHE A 32 -23.95 -15.25 15.09
N GLU A 33 -24.90 -14.40 14.73
CA GLU A 33 -24.73 -13.40 13.66
C GLU A 33 -23.67 -12.36 14.01
N PHE A 34 -23.53 -11.99 15.30
CA PHE A 34 -22.48 -11.09 15.77
C PHE A 34 -21.10 -11.72 15.72
N LEU A 35 -20.96 -13.01 16.09
CA LEU A 35 -19.70 -13.76 16.06
C LEU A 35 -19.28 -14.17 14.64
N VAL A 36 -20.25 -14.45 13.75
CA VAL A 36 -19.96 -14.81 12.35
C VAL A 36 -19.68 -13.59 11.47
N LYS A 37 -20.05 -12.38 11.93
CA LYS A 37 -19.83 -11.14 11.16
C LYS A 37 -18.39 -10.63 11.16
N ASP A 38 -17.49 -11.24 11.92
CA ASP A 38 -16.11 -10.77 12.12
C ASP A 38 -15.02 -11.60 11.40
N ASP A 39 -15.40 -12.55 10.54
CA ASP A 39 -14.46 -13.23 9.64
C ASP A 39 -14.38 -12.53 8.26
N LYS A 40 -14.29 -11.20 8.26
CA LYS A 40 -13.74 -10.53 7.08
C LYS A 40 -12.26 -10.87 7.05
N ASN A 41 -11.85 -11.70 6.10
CA ASN A 41 -10.43 -11.96 5.85
C ASN A 41 -9.72 -10.62 5.66
N VAL A 42 -8.83 -10.29 6.58
CA VAL A 42 -7.98 -9.10 6.46
C VAL A 42 -7.01 -9.36 5.31
N VAL A 43 -7.03 -8.45 4.35
CA VAL A 43 -6.07 -8.47 3.25
C VAL A 43 -4.67 -8.22 3.79
N THR A 44 -3.72 -9.09 3.45
CA THR A 44 -2.30 -8.96 3.80
C THR A 44 -1.46 -9.04 2.54
N LYS A 45 -0.49 -8.14 2.39
CA LYS A 45 0.49 -8.18 1.30
C LYS A 45 1.45 -9.35 1.49
N LYS A 46 1.80 -10.02 0.39
CA LYS A 46 2.75 -11.12 0.38
C LYS A 46 3.89 -10.79 -0.58
N GLU A 47 5.12 -10.84 -0.08
CA GLU A 47 6.32 -10.70 -0.91
C GLU A 47 6.39 -11.84 -1.93
N LEU A 48 6.62 -11.47 -3.19
CA LEU A 48 6.77 -12.38 -4.33
C LEU A 48 8.23 -12.55 -4.76
N ASP A 49 9.02 -11.45 -4.71
CA ASP A 49 10.43 -11.42 -5.11
C ASP A 49 11.15 -10.29 -4.39
N SER A 50 12.49 -10.34 -4.31
CA SER A 50 13.30 -9.30 -3.70
C SER A 50 14.69 -9.21 -4.31
N LEU A 51 15.25 -7.99 -4.29
CA LEU A 51 16.65 -7.70 -4.60
C LEU A 51 17.37 -7.39 -3.28
N GLU A 52 17.64 -8.43 -2.50
CA GLU A 52 18.11 -8.34 -1.10
C GLU A 52 19.31 -7.41 -0.89
N LEU A 53 20.30 -7.41 -1.80
CA LEU A 53 21.48 -6.54 -1.72
C LEU A 53 21.13 -5.05 -1.76
N TYR A 54 20.00 -4.70 -2.35
CA TYR A 54 19.52 -3.34 -2.52
C TYR A 54 18.32 -3.02 -1.63
N GLY A 55 17.65 -4.07 -1.06
CA GLY A 55 16.44 -3.93 -0.25
C GLY A 55 15.24 -3.43 -1.05
N TYR A 56 15.11 -3.86 -2.31
CA TYR A 56 13.92 -3.65 -3.12
C TYR A 56 13.05 -4.90 -3.12
N THR A 57 11.74 -4.72 -2.99
CA THR A 57 10.78 -5.81 -2.86
C THR A 57 9.69 -5.72 -3.91
N LEU A 58 9.09 -6.86 -4.22
CA LEU A 58 7.93 -7.01 -5.08
C LEU A 58 6.85 -7.77 -4.33
N ASP A 59 5.69 -7.16 -4.17
CA ASP A 59 4.54 -7.73 -3.47
C ASP A 59 3.43 -8.17 -4.43
N ASP A 60 2.52 -9.03 -3.97
CA ASP A 60 1.35 -9.48 -4.73
C ASP A 60 0.34 -8.35 -5.01
N TYR A 61 0.36 -7.28 -4.21
CA TYR A 61 -0.45 -6.07 -4.36
C TYR A 61 0.14 -5.02 -5.30
N ASP A 62 1.39 -5.22 -5.75
CA ASP A 62 2.00 -4.31 -6.71
C ASP A 62 1.30 -4.37 -8.06
N SER A 63 1.19 -3.20 -8.71
CA SER A 63 0.59 -3.09 -10.04
C SER A 63 1.37 -3.91 -11.07
N ASP A 64 0.72 -4.31 -12.16
CA ASP A 64 1.42 -5.01 -13.25
C ASP A 64 2.53 -4.15 -13.86
N LEU A 65 2.35 -2.82 -13.88
CA LEU A 65 3.38 -1.88 -14.29
C LEU A 65 4.60 -1.90 -13.36
N TYR A 66 4.38 -1.94 -12.04
CA TYR A 66 5.48 -2.07 -11.06
C TYR A 66 6.24 -3.38 -11.25
N LYS A 67 5.53 -4.50 -11.46
CA LYS A 67 6.11 -5.81 -11.72
C LYS A 67 6.99 -5.81 -12.98
N GLU A 68 6.54 -5.14 -14.04
CA GLU A 68 7.32 -4.96 -15.27
C GLU A 68 8.62 -4.20 -14.97
N TYR A 69 8.54 -3.02 -14.36
CA TYR A 69 9.71 -2.20 -14.02
C TYR A 69 10.65 -2.85 -13.00
N PHE A 70 10.12 -3.66 -12.08
CA PHE A 70 10.95 -4.45 -11.16
C PHE A 70 11.81 -5.48 -11.90
N ASN A 71 11.24 -6.14 -12.92
CA ASN A 71 11.99 -7.05 -13.77
C ASN A 71 13.06 -6.32 -14.60
N ASP A 72 12.78 -5.12 -15.10
CA ASP A 72 13.76 -4.30 -15.81
C ASP A 72 14.91 -3.90 -14.89
N LEU A 73 14.61 -3.42 -13.67
CA LEU A 73 15.60 -3.14 -12.64
C LEU A 73 16.46 -4.37 -12.32
N LYS A 74 15.83 -5.53 -12.14
CA LYS A 74 16.53 -6.80 -11.87
C LYS A 74 17.50 -7.16 -12.99
N ASN A 75 17.11 -6.97 -14.24
CA ASN A 75 17.98 -7.20 -15.40
C ASN A 75 19.16 -6.22 -15.42
N THR A 76 18.90 -4.93 -15.16
CA THR A 76 19.93 -3.88 -15.09
C THR A 76 20.96 -4.18 -14.02
N LEU A 77 20.52 -4.58 -12.81
CA LEU A 77 21.41 -4.85 -11.67
C LEU A 77 22.17 -6.17 -11.78
N ASN A 78 21.63 -7.15 -12.51
CA ASN A 78 22.30 -8.43 -12.80
C ASN A 78 23.26 -8.38 -13.99
N SER A 79 23.40 -7.23 -14.66
CA SER A 79 24.36 -7.05 -15.74
C SER A 79 25.81 -7.14 -15.23
N LYS A 80 26.75 -7.55 -16.09
CA LYS A 80 28.19 -7.62 -15.72
C LYS A 80 28.74 -6.25 -15.28
N GLU A 81 28.24 -5.20 -15.89
CA GLU A 81 28.55 -3.81 -15.58
C GLU A 81 27.25 -3.04 -15.50
N VAL A 82 26.93 -2.53 -14.31
CA VAL A 82 25.70 -1.77 -14.05
C VAL A 82 25.77 -0.41 -14.73
N ASN A 83 24.86 -0.16 -15.66
CA ASN A 83 24.63 1.19 -16.19
C ASN A 83 23.81 1.99 -15.17
N TYR A 84 24.44 2.96 -14.53
CA TYR A 84 23.79 3.74 -13.46
C TYR A 84 22.76 4.75 -13.98
N GLU A 85 22.82 5.17 -15.24
CA GLU A 85 21.75 5.99 -15.85
C GLU A 85 20.49 5.19 -16.04
N ASP A 86 20.60 3.95 -16.54
CA ASP A 86 19.47 3.05 -16.67
C ASP A 86 18.94 2.64 -15.29
N TYR A 87 19.83 2.37 -14.33
CA TYR A 87 19.43 2.11 -12.95
C TYR A 87 18.63 3.30 -12.37
N ALA A 88 19.08 4.55 -12.57
CA ALA A 88 18.37 5.74 -12.08
C ALA A 88 16.98 5.89 -12.74
N LYS A 89 16.86 5.62 -14.03
CA LYS A 89 15.58 5.62 -14.74
C LYS A 89 14.61 4.58 -14.15
N GLU A 90 15.10 3.35 -13.92
CA GLU A 90 14.25 2.28 -13.37
C GLU A 90 13.81 2.58 -11.93
N ILE A 91 14.67 3.15 -11.08
CA ILE A 91 14.30 3.58 -9.72
C ILE A 91 13.17 4.62 -9.77
N VAL A 92 13.27 5.62 -10.67
CA VAL A 92 12.22 6.64 -10.77
C VAL A 92 10.91 6.05 -11.31
N LYS A 93 10.96 5.14 -12.30
CA LYS A 93 9.76 4.45 -12.80
C LYS A 93 9.08 3.62 -11.71
N LEU A 94 9.85 2.88 -10.92
CA LEU A 94 9.35 2.09 -9.79
C LEU A 94 8.74 3.01 -8.73
N PHE A 95 9.46 4.04 -8.31
CA PHE A 95 8.94 5.00 -7.35
C PHE A 95 7.61 5.61 -7.80
N VAL A 96 7.53 6.10 -9.05
CA VAL A 96 6.33 6.72 -9.58
C VAL A 96 5.18 5.72 -9.66
N SER A 97 5.45 4.50 -10.15
CA SER A 97 4.41 3.47 -10.30
C SER A 97 3.88 2.97 -8.95
N ASP A 98 4.67 3.04 -7.88
CA ASP A 98 4.24 2.66 -6.53
C ASP A 98 3.64 3.84 -5.75
N PHE A 99 4.36 4.97 -5.67
CA PHE A 99 3.95 6.12 -4.87
C PHE A 99 2.67 6.79 -5.40
N TYR A 100 2.52 6.93 -6.71
CA TYR A 100 1.38 7.60 -7.34
C TYR A 100 0.23 6.66 -7.72
N THR A 101 0.37 5.34 -7.57
CA THR A 101 -0.74 4.38 -7.63
C THR A 101 -1.33 4.21 -6.23
N LEU A 102 -2.48 4.86 -5.97
CA LEU A 102 -3.14 4.79 -4.66
C LEU A 102 -4.19 3.69 -4.57
N ASP A 103 -4.63 3.15 -5.70
CA ASP A 103 -5.71 2.17 -5.73
C ASP A 103 -5.32 0.82 -5.10
N ASN A 104 -4.05 0.45 -5.13
CA ASN A 104 -3.53 -0.76 -4.49
C ASN A 104 -3.14 -0.57 -3.02
N LYS A 105 -3.28 0.64 -2.45
CA LYS A 105 -2.92 0.89 -1.04
C LYS A 105 -4.04 0.44 -0.11
N LEU A 106 -3.67 -0.23 0.98
CA LEU A 106 -4.63 -0.76 1.96
C LEU A 106 -5.17 0.31 2.91
N THR A 107 -4.36 1.29 3.24
CA THR A 107 -4.72 2.41 4.13
C THR A 107 -3.98 3.68 3.74
N SER A 108 -4.34 4.82 4.34
CA SER A 108 -3.60 6.08 4.20
C SER A 108 -2.17 6.02 4.75
N SER A 109 -1.83 5.03 5.58
CA SER A 109 -0.49 4.82 6.12
C SER A 109 0.36 3.87 5.26
N ASP A 110 -0.23 3.24 4.26
CA ASP A 110 0.44 2.34 3.32
C ASP A 110 1.12 3.16 2.22
N ILE A 111 2.19 3.87 2.58
CA ILE A 111 2.91 4.79 1.71
C ILE A 111 3.84 4.01 0.78
N GLY A 112 3.65 4.18 -0.53
CA GLY A 112 4.52 3.59 -1.55
C GLY A 112 5.87 4.30 -1.68
N GLY A 113 6.83 3.68 -2.36
CA GLY A 113 8.11 4.26 -2.72
C GLY A 113 9.11 4.42 -1.57
N VAL A 114 8.79 3.94 -0.36
CA VAL A 114 9.62 4.13 0.85
C VAL A 114 11.01 3.51 0.72
N GLU A 115 11.14 2.40 0.03
CA GLU A 115 12.40 1.67 -0.15
C GLU A 115 13.42 2.42 -1.03
N PHE A 116 12.95 3.43 -1.79
CA PHE A 116 13.80 4.29 -2.63
C PHE A 116 14.27 5.55 -1.89
N ILE A 117 13.84 5.79 -0.65
CA ILE A 117 14.15 6.97 0.15
C ILE A 117 15.27 6.64 1.14
N PRO A 118 16.25 7.54 1.39
CA PRO A 118 17.24 7.32 2.43
C PRO A 118 16.60 7.10 3.80
N SER A 119 17.12 6.16 4.58
CA SER A 119 16.51 5.75 5.87
C SER A 119 16.26 6.89 6.84
N ASP A 120 17.10 7.91 6.82
CA ASP A 120 16.99 9.11 7.67
C ASP A 120 15.95 10.14 7.18
N MET A 121 15.43 9.98 5.96
CA MET A 121 14.36 10.81 5.40
C MET A 121 12.98 10.11 5.45
N VAL A 122 12.94 8.81 5.69
CA VAL A 122 11.72 7.98 5.60
C VAL A 122 10.59 8.53 6.47
N GLU A 123 10.86 8.88 7.72
CA GLU A 123 9.81 9.37 8.63
C GLU A 123 9.18 10.68 8.14
N ASN A 124 10.02 11.64 7.71
CA ASN A 124 9.53 12.90 7.15
C ASN A 124 8.78 12.69 5.84
N PHE A 125 9.27 11.79 4.97
CA PHE A 125 8.61 11.43 3.73
C PHE A 125 7.23 10.84 3.98
N LYS A 126 7.10 9.85 4.88
CA LYS A 126 5.82 9.24 5.24
C LYS A 126 4.85 10.24 5.84
N MET A 127 5.32 11.09 6.75
CA MET A 127 4.49 12.13 7.37
C MET A 127 3.95 13.07 6.29
N HIS A 128 4.81 13.61 5.42
CA HIS A 128 4.40 14.53 4.37
C HIS A 128 3.44 13.87 3.36
N ALA A 129 3.72 12.66 2.93
CA ALA A 129 2.84 11.90 2.04
C ALA A 129 1.46 11.64 2.68
N GLY A 130 1.43 11.25 3.96
CA GLY A 130 0.22 11.02 4.72
C GLY A 130 -0.63 12.29 4.91
N ASP A 131 0.00 13.44 5.11
CA ASP A 131 -0.67 14.73 5.27
C ASP A 131 -1.16 15.34 3.94
N THR A 132 -0.65 14.84 2.81
CA THR A 132 -0.96 15.38 1.47
C THR A 132 -1.68 14.36 0.60
N MET A 133 -0.95 13.67 -0.25
CA MET A 133 -1.49 12.81 -1.30
C MET A 133 -2.26 11.61 -0.75
N TYR A 134 -1.82 11.02 0.36
CA TYR A 134 -2.42 9.83 0.98
C TYR A 134 -3.54 10.16 1.99
N ASN A 135 -3.69 11.44 2.39
CA ASN A 135 -4.66 11.87 3.41
C ASN A 135 -6.09 11.37 3.16
N HIS A 136 -6.49 11.29 1.90
CA HIS A 136 -7.86 10.93 1.52
C HIS A 136 -8.04 9.45 1.17
N VAL A 137 -6.99 8.63 1.24
CA VAL A 137 -7.07 7.19 0.95
C VAL A 137 -7.88 6.49 2.02
N LYS A 138 -9.08 6.01 1.67
CA LYS A 138 -9.91 5.22 2.58
C LYS A 138 -9.35 3.82 2.73
N THR A 139 -9.56 3.21 3.91
CA THR A 139 -9.13 1.84 4.17
C THR A 139 -9.74 0.84 3.18
N ASN A 140 -8.95 -0.15 2.80
CA ASN A 140 -9.33 -1.28 1.93
C ASN A 140 -8.89 -2.63 2.52
N ILE A 141 -8.66 -2.69 3.82
CA ILE A 141 -8.20 -3.92 4.50
C ILE A 141 -9.16 -5.10 4.37
N TYR A 142 -10.40 -4.83 3.95
CA TYR A 142 -11.42 -5.85 3.69
C TYR A 142 -11.75 -6.04 2.20
N GLY A 143 -11.07 -5.30 1.30
CA GLY A 143 -11.32 -5.38 -0.14
C GLY A 143 -12.66 -4.81 -0.59
N ASP A 144 -13.31 -3.95 0.20
CA ASP A 144 -14.64 -3.41 -0.02
C ASP A 144 -14.67 -1.90 -0.33
N ARG A 145 -13.51 -1.29 -0.59
CA ARG A 145 -13.40 0.12 -0.96
C ARG A 145 -14.02 0.38 -2.34
N VAL A 146 -14.95 1.33 -2.40
CA VAL A 146 -15.58 1.82 -3.64
C VAL A 146 -15.01 3.15 -4.11
N GLN A 147 -14.03 3.70 -3.39
CA GLN A 147 -13.38 4.96 -3.75
C GLN A 147 -12.54 4.76 -5.01
N LYS A 148 -12.72 5.64 -6.00
CA LYS A 148 -11.82 5.74 -7.15
C LYS A 148 -10.55 6.45 -6.74
N LEU A 149 -9.42 5.84 -7.02
CA LEU A 149 -8.09 6.36 -6.73
C LEU A 149 -7.21 6.26 -7.99
N PRO A 150 -6.16 7.08 -8.11
CA PRO A 150 -5.30 7.07 -9.28
C PRO A 150 -4.53 5.75 -9.40
N ILE A 151 -4.40 5.30 -10.65
CA ILE A 151 -3.57 4.16 -11.06
C ILE A 151 -2.65 4.66 -12.16
N VAL A 152 -1.34 4.60 -11.95
CA VAL A 152 -0.35 4.94 -12.96
C VAL A 152 -0.39 3.89 -14.07
N LYS A 153 -0.52 4.35 -15.32
CA LYS A 153 -0.61 3.52 -16.53
C LYS A 153 0.73 3.38 -17.23
N SER A 154 1.53 4.44 -17.24
CA SER A 154 2.84 4.47 -17.89
C SER A 154 3.71 5.56 -17.29
N VAL A 155 5.03 5.37 -17.30
CA VAL A 155 6.02 6.35 -16.84
C VAL A 155 7.05 6.56 -17.93
N GLU A 156 7.27 7.82 -18.31
CA GLU A 156 8.25 8.24 -19.30
C GLU A 156 9.34 9.08 -18.63
N VAL A 157 10.59 8.68 -18.75
CA VAL A 157 11.74 9.52 -18.42
C VAL A 157 12.04 10.41 -19.63
N THR A 158 11.83 11.71 -19.49
CA THR A 158 11.99 12.68 -20.57
C THR A 158 13.40 13.25 -20.68
N ASN A 159 14.14 13.29 -19.55
CA ASN A 159 15.55 13.72 -19.52
C ASN A 159 16.26 13.08 -18.33
N ILE A 160 17.59 12.87 -18.47
CA ILE A 160 18.48 12.49 -17.38
C ILE A 160 19.80 13.24 -17.50
N GLU A 161 20.27 13.76 -16.38
CA GLU A 161 21.52 14.53 -16.30
C GLU A 161 22.37 14.01 -15.16
N ASN A 162 23.67 13.84 -15.43
CA ASN A 162 24.66 13.55 -14.38
C ASN A 162 25.03 14.87 -13.71
N ILE A 163 24.87 14.94 -12.39
CA ILE A 163 25.16 16.14 -11.59
C ILE A 163 25.97 15.77 -10.34
N THR A 164 26.49 16.79 -9.67
CA THR A 164 26.93 16.67 -8.28
C THR A 164 25.88 17.27 -7.37
N TYR A 165 25.51 16.56 -6.30
CA TYR A 165 24.52 17.00 -5.34
C TYR A 165 25.08 16.96 -3.93
N THR A 166 24.91 18.05 -3.17
CA THR A 166 25.33 18.11 -1.77
C THR A 166 24.19 17.65 -0.86
N TYR A 167 24.41 16.53 -0.18
CA TYR A 167 23.49 15.99 0.80
C TYR A 167 24.20 15.84 2.14
N LYS A 168 23.70 16.50 3.19
CA LYS A 168 24.31 16.53 4.53
C LYS A 168 25.79 16.92 4.51
N ASP A 169 26.09 18.04 3.91
CA ASP A 169 27.44 18.61 3.79
C ASP A 169 28.45 17.71 3.06
N LYS A 170 27.98 16.68 2.36
CA LYS A 170 28.80 15.79 1.55
C LYS A 170 28.36 15.82 0.09
N GLU A 171 29.32 15.87 -0.81
CA GLU A 171 29.08 15.79 -2.24
C GLU A 171 28.90 14.32 -2.70
N TYR A 172 27.93 14.12 -3.56
CA TYR A 172 27.61 12.83 -4.19
C TYR A 172 27.53 12.97 -5.70
N SER A 173 27.97 11.95 -6.43
CA SER A 173 27.55 11.76 -7.80
C SER A 173 26.05 11.50 -7.80
N ALA A 174 25.30 12.24 -8.60
CA ALA A 174 23.84 12.21 -8.59
C ALA A 174 23.28 12.25 -10.00
N TYR A 175 22.03 11.86 -10.12
CA TYR A 175 21.25 11.90 -11.36
C TYR A 175 20.04 12.79 -11.15
N LYS A 176 19.84 13.74 -12.07
CA LYS A 176 18.62 14.54 -12.15
C LYS A 176 17.76 13.98 -13.27
N VAL A 177 16.60 13.43 -12.91
CA VAL A 177 15.71 12.67 -13.81
C VAL A 177 14.39 13.41 -13.94
N SER A 178 14.11 13.93 -15.14
CA SER A 178 12.82 14.54 -15.47
C SER A 178 11.85 13.46 -15.94
N THR A 179 10.66 13.43 -15.36
CA THR A 179 9.72 12.34 -15.54
C THR A 179 8.31 12.88 -15.78
N ARG A 180 7.57 12.18 -16.63
CA ARG A 180 6.14 12.37 -16.85
C ARG A 180 5.45 11.02 -16.83
N TRP A 181 4.20 10.97 -16.34
CA TRP A 181 3.41 9.74 -16.32
C TRP A 181 1.98 9.98 -16.74
N GLU A 182 1.31 8.90 -17.13
CA GLU A 182 -0.11 8.88 -17.42
C GLU A 182 -0.85 8.05 -16.39
N TYR A 183 -2.05 8.48 -16.04
CA TYR A 183 -2.99 7.69 -15.24
C TYR A 183 -3.98 6.94 -16.13
N GLN A 184 -4.57 5.85 -15.61
CA GLN A 184 -5.64 5.14 -16.31
C GLN A 184 -6.89 6.02 -16.47
N GLU A 185 -7.19 6.88 -15.48
CA GLU A 185 -8.26 7.87 -15.47
C GLU A 185 -7.70 9.20 -14.95
N ASP A 186 -8.02 10.30 -15.59
CA ASP A 186 -7.63 11.64 -15.12
C ASP A 186 -8.51 12.04 -13.93
N LEU A 187 -7.92 12.00 -12.75
CA LEU A 187 -8.53 12.42 -11.49
C LEU A 187 -7.93 13.72 -10.95
N GLY A 188 -7.18 14.47 -11.77
CA GLY A 188 -6.58 15.76 -11.42
C GLY A 188 -5.33 15.67 -10.54
N TYR A 189 -4.67 14.53 -10.49
CA TYR A 189 -3.40 14.38 -9.75
C TYR A 189 -2.21 14.89 -10.57
N LYS A 190 -1.12 15.30 -9.88
CA LYS A 190 0.16 15.65 -10.50
C LYS A 190 0.65 14.47 -11.36
N ASN A 191 1.22 14.78 -12.54
CA ASN A 191 1.65 13.77 -13.53
C ASN A 191 3.05 14.02 -14.11
N ASN A 192 3.85 14.87 -13.48
CA ASN A 192 5.24 15.09 -13.84
C ASN A 192 6.05 15.53 -12.62
N GLU A 193 7.33 15.22 -12.61
CA GLU A 193 8.24 15.60 -11.53
C GLU A 193 9.70 15.48 -11.97
N ILE A 194 10.58 16.20 -11.29
CA ILE A 194 12.02 16.07 -11.45
C ILE A 194 12.58 15.45 -10.18
N PHE A 195 13.19 14.28 -10.31
CA PHE A 195 13.80 13.57 -9.18
C PHE A 195 15.30 13.74 -9.17
N THR A 196 15.88 13.93 -7.99
CA THR A 196 17.33 13.87 -7.78
C THR A 196 17.66 12.61 -6.99
N LEU A 197 18.53 11.77 -7.58
CA LEU A 197 19.01 10.54 -6.97
C LEU A 197 20.49 10.63 -6.66
N ILE A 198 20.87 10.27 -5.44
CA ILE A 198 22.29 10.13 -5.05
C ILE A 198 22.70 8.66 -5.04
N LYS A 199 23.97 8.40 -5.33
CA LYS A 199 24.57 7.08 -5.20
C LYS A 199 25.33 6.99 -3.88
N ASP A 200 24.94 6.05 -3.01
CA ASP A 200 25.64 5.81 -1.74
C ASP A 200 26.95 5.02 -1.91
N ASN A 201 27.63 4.78 -0.79
CA ASN A 201 28.89 4.02 -0.78
C ASN A 201 28.71 2.54 -1.16
N ASN A 202 27.50 1.98 -1.00
CA ASN A 202 27.13 0.62 -1.37
C ASN A 202 26.63 0.53 -2.82
N LYS A 203 26.75 1.65 -3.56
CA LYS A 203 26.29 1.76 -4.96
C LYS A 203 24.78 1.68 -5.14
N LYS A 204 23.99 1.78 -4.06
CA LYS A 204 22.55 1.92 -4.12
C LYS A 204 22.16 3.36 -4.48
N LEU A 205 21.13 3.52 -5.31
CA LEU A 205 20.54 4.81 -5.63
C LEU A 205 19.34 5.10 -4.69
N TYR A 206 19.30 6.35 -4.21
CA TYR A 206 18.21 6.87 -3.38
C TYR A 206 17.69 8.19 -3.93
N ILE A 207 16.38 8.37 -3.90
CA ILE A 207 15.72 9.64 -4.21
C ILE A 207 15.82 10.56 -2.99
N VAL A 208 16.41 11.74 -3.19
CA VAL A 208 16.60 12.75 -2.13
C VAL A 208 15.80 14.02 -2.36
N VAL A 209 15.34 14.28 -3.60
CA VAL A 209 14.48 15.41 -3.97
C VAL A 209 13.47 14.97 -5.02
N GLY A 210 12.23 15.48 -4.90
CA GLY A 210 11.20 15.50 -5.94
C GLY A 210 10.63 16.92 -6.02
N GLU A 211 10.63 17.55 -7.22
CA GLU A 211 10.22 18.94 -7.48
C GLU A 211 9.11 19.04 -8.54
#